data_a7fb6ab158e805d95c8cc0ad6aafaaf1
#
_entry.id   a7fb6ab158e805d95c8cc0ad6aafaaf1
#
_cell.length_a   1.000
_cell.length_b   1.000
_cell.length_c   1.000
_cell.angle_alpha   90.00
_cell.angle_beta   90.00
_cell.angle_gamma   90.00
#
_symmetry.space_group_name_H-M   'P 1'
#
loop_
_entity.id
_entity.type
_entity.pdbx_description
1 polymer ?
#
loop_
_entity_poly.entity_id
_entity_poly.type
_entity_poly.pdbx_seq_one_letter_code
_entity_poly.pdbx_strand_id
1 'polypeptide(L)'
;MFTMMLLAHVLGDYVLQFNALARWKARSPIGVLAHGLLVTVMTVVCALVIVPGWWSYALLIGAIHTLIDLVRSQLIVVTHPALELLWYLADQCIHLITIALVVFLSGVQAQTKLMRGSGAVLTVLILLQPTWVLLRFVVRAVWGTAAAPPLGAGDKVAPMVERLLIAGLAFAGYGYLAPLILLPRRLARLHRDGGAVIIYLNETTHWAETLLGMTLALALGSLLRFWL
;
A
#
# COMPACT_ATOMS: atom_id res chain seq x y z
N MET A 1 9.59 10.78 13.95
CA MET A 1 10.34 9.56 13.55
C MET A 1 9.43 8.47 12.98
N PHE A 2 8.32 8.13 13.63
CA PHE A 2 7.40 7.07 13.17
C PHE A 2 6.97 7.20 11.69
N THR A 3 6.50 8.36 11.27
CA THR A 3 6.07 8.64 9.87
C THR A 3 7.18 8.38 8.85
N MET A 4 8.44 8.72 9.20
CA MET A 4 9.58 8.49 8.32
C MET A 4 9.93 6.99 8.22
N MET A 5 9.86 6.25 9.32
CA MET A 5 10.08 4.80 9.29
C MET A 5 8.96 4.07 8.55
N LEU A 6 7.73 4.56 8.69
CA LEU A 6 6.60 4.07 7.91
C LEU A 6 6.75 4.37 6.42
N LEU A 7 7.25 5.55 6.07
CA LEU A 7 7.61 5.90 4.69
C LEU A 7 8.67 4.95 4.13
N ALA A 8 9.73 4.68 4.92
CA ALA A 8 10.78 3.74 4.51
C ALA A 8 10.23 2.32 4.25
N HIS A 9 9.34 1.84 5.13
CA HIS A 9 8.65 0.56 4.97
C HIS A 9 7.79 0.52 3.69
N VAL A 10 6.95 1.53 3.45
CA VAL A 10 6.12 1.61 2.24
C VAL A 10 6.97 1.70 0.98
N LEU A 11 8.08 2.43 1.01
CA LEU A 11 9.04 2.47 -0.10
C LEU A 11 9.64 1.09 -0.37
N GLY A 12 10.08 0.38 0.66
CA GLY A 12 10.67 -0.95 0.54
C GLY A 12 9.69 -2.00 0.03
N ASP A 13 8.50 -2.08 0.65
CA ASP A 13 7.52 -3.14 0.39
C ASP A 13 6.69 -2.93 -0.88
N TYR A 14 6.48 -1.69 -1.30
CA TYR A 14 5.55 -1.41 -2.41
C TYR A 14 6.20 -0.71 -3.59
N VAL A 15 7.13 0.22 -3.37
CA VAL A 15 7.72 0.99 -4.48
C VAL A 15 8.93 0.25 -5.06
N LEU A 16 9.83 -0.21 -4.20
CA LEU A 16 11.09 -0.85 -4.60
C LEU A 16 10.96 -2.37 -4.76
N GLN A 17 9.90 -2.98 -4.25
CA GLN A 17 9.60 -4.39 -4.48
C GLN A 17 8.98 -4.58 -5.88
N PHE A 18 9.81 -4.56 -6.92
CA PHE A 18 9.37 -4.85 -8.29
C PHE A 18 8.97 -6.34 -8.47
N ASN A 19 8.17 -6.63 -9.49
CA ASN A 19 7.57 -7.95 -9.71
C ASN A 19 8.56 -9.13 -9.71
N ALA A 20 9.79 -8.93 -10.19
CA ALA A 20 10.80 -10.00 -10.17
C ALA A 20 11.26 -10.33 -8.74
N LEU A 21 11.51 -9.30 -7.91
CA LEU A 21 11.87 -9.46 -6.50
C LEU A 21 10.71 -10.09 -5.70
N ALA A 22 9.48 -9.65 -5.94
CA ALA A 22 8.30 -10.23 -5.30
C ALA A 22 8.14 -11.73 -5.62
N ARG A 23 8.34 -12.14 -6.88
CA ARG A 23 8.34 -13.56 -7.26
C ARG A 23 9.51 -14.35 -6.67
N TRP A 24 10.68 -13.74 -6.56
CA TRP A 24 11.85 -14.38 -5.94
C TRP A 24 11.64 -14.57 -4.43
N LYS A 25 11.18 -13.53 -3.74
CA LYS A 25 10.77 -13.58 -2.32
C LYS A 25 9.76 -14.71 -2.05
N ALA A 26 8.79 -14.89 -2.93
CA ALA A 26 7.75 -15.93 -2.77
C ALA A 26 8.26 -17.37 -2.97
N ARG A 27 9.47 -17.56 -3.53
CA ARG A 27 9.99 -18.89 -3.91
C ARG A 27 11.27 -19.28 -3.19
N SER A 28 11.94 -18.36 -2.52
CA SER A 28 13.28 -18.60 -1.99
C SER A 28 13.56 -17.75 -0.75
N PRO A 29 14.11 -18.34 0.32
CA PRO A 29 14.62 -17.61 1.48
C PRO A 29 15.67 -16.54 1.11
N ILE A 30 16.50 -16.80 0.08
CA ILE A 30 17.46 -15.81 -0.42
C ILE A 30 16.74 -14.61 -1.03
N GLY A 31 15.61 -14.82 -1.71
CA GLY A 31 14.77 -13.74 -2.19
C GLY A 31 14.17 -12.90 -1.04
N VAL A 32 13.80 -13.55 0.08
CA VAL A 32 13.37 -12.85 1.30
C VAL A 32 14.50 -12.02 1.89
N LEU A 33 15.71 -12.58 1.99
CA LEU A 33 16.90 -11.85 2.47
C LEU A 33 17.25 -10.65 1.59
N ALA A 34 17.20 -10.81 0.26
CA ALA A 34 17.44 -9.72 -0.68
C ALA A 34 16.41 -8.58 -0.52
N HIS A 35 15.14 -8.92 -0.35
CA HIS A 35 14.08 -7.95 -0.05
C HIS A 35 14.30 -7.28 1.31
N GLY A 36 14.58 -8.05 2.36
CA GLY A 36 14.84 -7.55 3.70
C GLY A 36 16.04 -6.60 3.76
N LEU A 37 17.11 -6.90 2.99
CA LEU A 37 18.24 -6.00 2.84
C LEU A 37 17.83 -4.67 2.19
N LEU A 38 17.00 -4.71 1.15
CA LEU A 38 16.48 -3.51 0.50
C LEU A 38 15.68 -2.64 1.49
N VAL A 39 14.77 -3.23 2.25
CA VAL A 39 13.98 -2.53 3.26
C VAL A 39 14.89 -1.97 4.36
N THR A 40 15.89 -2.74 4.80
CA THR A 40 16.86 -2.30 5.81
C THR A 40 17.65 -1.08 5.34
N VAL A 41 18.16 -1.11 4.09
CA VAL A 41 18.88 0.02 3.50
C VAL A 41 18.00 1.25 3.46
N MET A 42 16.75 1.13 3.00
CA MET A 42 15.81 2.26 2.97
C MET A 42 15.53 2.82 4.35
N THR A 43 15.34 1.95 5.35
CA THR A 43 15.09 2.34 6.74
C THR A 43 16.29 3.09 7.31
N VAL A 44 17.51 2.60 7.07
CA VAL A 44 18.76 3.26 7.51
C VAL A 44 18.94 4.61 6.82
N VAL A 45 18.75 4.69 5.51
CA VAL A 45 18.85 5.95 4.76
C VAL A 45 17.87 7.00 5.30
N CYS A 46 16.61 6.61 5.51
CA CYS A 46 15.61 7.49 6.10
C CYS A 46 15.96 7.93 7.53
N ALA A 47 16.53 7.04 8.34
CA ALA A 47 16.98 7.36 9.68
C ALA A 47 18.15 8.35 9.67
N LEU A 48 19.17 8.11 8.85
CA LEU A 48 20.35 8.98 8.72
C LEU A 48 19.98 10.39 8.29
N VAL A 49 18.98 10.57 7.44
CA VAL A 49 18.51 11.88 6.97
C VAL A 49 17.87 12.68 8.11
N ILE A 50 17.19 12.03 9.07
CA ILE A 50 16.45 12.71 10.15
C ILE A 50 17.28 12.83 11.42
N VAL A 51 17.85 11.71 11.90
CA VAL A 51 18.62 11.58 13.13
C VAL A 51 19.76 10.60 12.88
N PRO A 52 20.95 11.05 12.46
CA PRO A 52 22.06 10.18 12.10
C PRO A 52 22.42 9.12 13.17
N GLY A 53 22.33 9.47 14.45
CA GLY A 53 22.60 8.54 15.56
C GLY A 53 21.57 7.41 15.72
N TRP A 54 20.48 7.41 14.96
CA TRP A 54 19.39 6.43 15.09
C TRP A 54 19.56 5.20 14.17
N TRP A 55 20.67 5.08 13.48
CA TRP A 55 20.95 4.01 12.51
C TRP A 55 20.84 2.60 13.11
N SER A 56 21.21 2.41 14.38
CA SER A 56 21.14 1.10 15.05
C SER A 56 19.68 0.62 15.24
N TYR A 57 18.78 1.51 15.60
CA TYR A 57 17.34 1.20 15.64
C TYR A 57 16.76 0.92 14.25
N ALA A 58 17.26 1.61 13.23
CA ALA A 58 16.86 1.34 11.85
C ALA A 58 17.31 -0.06 11.39
N LEU A 59 18.54 -0.48 11.76
CA LEU A 59 19.00 -1.85 11.52
C LEU A 59 18.15 -2.87 12.28
N LEU A 60 17.76 -2.58 13.52
CA LEU A 60 16.87 -3.45 14.31
C LEU A 60 15.51 -3.62 13.61
N ILE A 61 14.89 -2.53 13.13
CA ILE A 61 13.64 -2.60 12.35
C ILE A 61 13.83 -3.47 11.12
N GLY A 62 14.89 -3.28 10.35
CA GLY A 62 15.18 -4.06 9.15
C GLY A 62 15.40 -5.56 9.42
N ALA A 63 16.11 -5.87 10.51
CA ALA A 63 16.34 -7.25 10.95
C ALA A 63 15.03 -7.94 11.36
N ILE A 64 14.19 -7.27 12.16
CA ILE A 64 12.90 -7.81 12.58
C ILE A 64 11.96 -7.93 11.36
N HIS A 65 11.91 -6.95 10.46
CA HIS A 65 11.16 -7.03 9.21
C HIS A 65 11.54 -8.28 8.41
N THR A 66 12.84 -8.50 8.21
CA THR A 66 13.35 -9.66 7.49
C THR A 66 12.97 -10.98 8.17
N LEU A 67 13.03 -11.02 9.50
CA LEU A 67 12.63 -12.20 10.29
C LEU A 67 11.13 -12.50 10.13
N ILE A 68 10.26 -11.49 10.22
CA ILE A 68 8.81 -11.64 10.03
C ILE A 68 8.53 -12.22 8.64
N ASP A 69 9.14 -11.67 7.61
CA ASP A 69 9.01 -12.14 6.23
C ASP A 69 9.50 -13.59 6.04
N LEU A 70 10.61 -13.96 6.68
CA LEU A 70 11.13 -15.33 6.66
C LEU A 70 10.14 -16.30 7.33
N VAL A 71 9.68 -15.96 8.52
CA VAL A 71 8.69 -16.77 9.25
C VAL A 71 7.43 -16.95 8.42
N ARG A 72 6.90 -15.85 7.86
CA ARG A 72 5.72 -15.87 7.01
C ARG A 72 5.92 -16.78 5.79
N SER A 73 7.04 -16.65 5.09
CA SER A 73 7.32 -17.42 3.88
C SER A 73 7.43 -18.94 4.11
N GLN A 74 7.81 -19.34 5.32
CA GLN A 74 7.98 -20.76 5.69
C GLN A 74 6.73 -21.39 6.31
N LEU A 75 5.92 -20.61 7.04
CA LEU A 75 4.82 -21.15 7.85
C LEU A 75 3.45 -21.01 7.19
N ILE A 76 3.30 -20.10 6.22
CA ILE A 76 1.97 -19.76 5.71
C ILE A 76 1.75 -20.35 4.32
N VAL A 77 1.05 -21.48 4.28
CA VAL A 77 0.44 -22.00 3.07
C VAL A 77 -1.03 -21.58 3.06
N VAL A 78 -1.39 -20.65 2.18
CA VAL A 78 -2.76 -20.14 2.11
C VAL A 78 -3.50 -20.76 0.94
N THR A 79 -4.63 -21.36 1.26
CA THR A 79 -5.49 -22.07 0.28
C THR A 79 -6.81 -21.36 0.00
N HIS A 80 -7.19 -20.37 0.84
CA HIS A 80 -8.48 -19.68 0.72
C HIS A 80 -8.29 -18.15 0.63
N PRO A 81 -8.96 -17.45 -0.31
CA PRO A 81 -8.77 -16.02 -0.54
C PRO A 81 -9.04 -15.12 0.68
N ALA A 82 -10.01 -15.46 1.52
CA ALA A 82 -10.27 -14.71 2.75
C ALA A 82 -9.10 -14.81 3.75
N LEU A 83 -8.46 -15.98 3.82
CA LEU A 83 -7.25 -16.16 4.62
C LEU A 83 -6.05 -15.40 4.02
N GLU A 84 -5.96 -15.29 2.69
CA GLU A 84 -4.94 -14.44 2.03
C GLU A 84 -5.04 -12.99 2.51
N LEU A 85 -6.26 -12.42 2.55
CA LEU A 85 -6.50 -11.08 3.08
C LEU A 85 -6.14 -10.97 4.55
N LEU A 86 -6.59 -11.92 5.37
CA LEU A 86 -6.31 -11.92 6.81
C LEU A 86 -4.80 -11.95 7.10
N TRP A 87 -4.07 -12.83 6.42
CA TRP A 87 -2.62 -12.93 6.57
C TRP A 87 -1.88 -11.70 6.05
N TYR A 88 -2.35 -11.11 4.94
CA TYR A 88 -1.82 -9.84 4.46
C TYR A 88 -1.99 -8.73 5.50
N LEU A 89 -3.20 -8.60 6.09
CA LEU A 89 -3.45 -7.59 7.11
C LEU A 89 -2.65 -7.84 8.39
N ALA A 90 -2.58 -9.09 8.86
CA ALA A 90 -1.79 -9.47 10.03
C ALA A 90 -0.31 -9.15 9.84
N ASP A 91 0.25 -9.48 8.69
CA ASP A 91 1.62 -9.18 8.31
C ASP A 91 1.91 -7.68 8.34
N GLN A 92 1.07 -6.87 7.69
CA GLN A 92 1.23 -5.42 7.73
C GLN A 92 1.08 -4.86 9.14
N CYS A 93 0.11 -5.35 9.92
CA CYS A 93 -0.05 -4.94 11.33
C CYS A 93 1.20 -5.24 12.18
N ILE A 94 1.80 -6.43 12.03
CA ILE A 94 3.00 -6.80 12.80
C ILE A 94 4.17 -5.88 12.43
N HIS A 95 4.39 -5.57 11.15
CA HIS A 95 5.40 -4.60 10.72
C HIS A 95 5.16 -3.21 11.30
N LEU A 96 3.91 -2.71 11.25
CA LEU A 96 3.55 -1.40 11.81
C LEU A 96 3.75 -1.33 13.32
N ILE A 97 3.34 -2.38 14.05
CA ILE A 97 3.54 -2.50 15.50
C ILE A 97 5.03 -2.52 15.82
N THR A 98 5.83 -3.26 15.06
CA THR A 98 7.30 -3.30 15.24
C THR A 98 7.91 -1.91 15.08
N ILE A 99 7.57 -1.20 14.03
CA ILE A 99 8.05 0.18 13.79
C ILE A 99 7.62 1.09 14.93
N ALA A 100 6.34 1.06 15.33
CA ALA A 100 5.82 1.87 16.41
C ALA A 100 6.55 1.60 17.75
N LEU A 101 6.74 0.32 18.07
CA LEU A 101 7.38 -0.11 19.31
C LEU A 101 8.86 0.31 19.36
N VAL A 102 9.62 0.10 18.28
CA VAL A 102 11.04 0.49 18.24
C VAL A 102 11.18 2.01 18.33
N VAL A 103 10.33 2.78 17.62
CA VAL A 103 10.34 4.24 17.72
C VAL A 103 9.99 4.70 19.13
N PHE A 104 8.97 4.11 19.75
CA PHE A 104 8.57 4.42 21.12
C PHE A 104 9.69 4.12 22.14
N LEU A 105 10.25 2.92 22.08
CA LEU A 105 11.32 2.49 23.00
C LEU A 105 12.63 3.27 22.82
N SER A 106 12.88 3.80 21.62
CA SER A 106 14.07 4.64 21.36
C SER A 106 14.01 6.01 22.03
N GLY A 107 12.86 6.45 22.53
CA GLY A 107 12.65 7.75 23.17
C GLY A 107 12.92 8.96 22.26
N VAL A 108 13.06 8.76 20.94
CA VAL A 108 13.43 9.83 20.01
C VAL A 108 12.28 10.85 19.83
N GLN A 109 12.55 12.10 20.19
CA GLN A 109 11.63 13.24 20.12
C GLN A 109 11.95 14.15 18.91
N ALA A 110 12.25 13.59 17.76
CA ALA A 110 12.56 14.40 16.59
C ALA A 110 11.27 14.89 15.90
N GLN A 111 11.09 16.21 15.82
CA GLN A 111 10.05 16.86 15.03
C GLN A 111 10.70 17.90 14.10
N THR A 112 10.87 17.54 12.84
CA THR A 112 11.41 18.42 11.81
C THR A 112 10.35 18.73 10.74
N LYS A 113 10.55 19.83 9.98
CA LYS A 113 9.71 20.12 8.80
C LYS A 113 9.71 18.94 7.81
N LEU A 114 10.84 18.23 7.71
CA LEU A 114 10.99 17.05 6.86
C LEU A 114 10.06 15.91 7.28
N MET A 115 9.76 15.77 8.57
CA MET A 115 8.81 14.75 9.07
C MET A 115 7.35 15.07 8.69
N ARG A 116 6.97 16.35 8.60
CA ARG A 116 5.66 16.72 8.06
C ARG A 116 5.58 16.39 6.57
N GLY A 117 6.58 16.79 5.79
CA GLY A 117 6.68 16.43 4.37
C GLY A 117 6.64 14.93 4.13
N SER A 118 7.27 14.11 4.99
CA SER A 118 7.22 12.66 4.89
C SER A 118 5.80 12.10 5.08
N GLY A 119 4.98 12.72 5.93
CA GLY A 119 3.58 12.34 6.11
C GLY A 119 2.74 12.58 4.85
N ALA A 120 2.94 13.70 4.17
CA ALA A 120 2.28 13.98 2.91
C ALA A 120 2.70 12.99 1.81
N VAL A 121 4.01 12.76 1.66
CA VAL A 121 4.54 11.78 0.69
C VAL A 121 4.00 10.37 0.99
N LEU A 122 4.03 9.97 2.26
CA LEU A 122 3.49 8.67 2.69
C LEU A 122 2.02 8.53 2.31
N THR A 123 1.19 9.54 2.57
CA THR A 123 -0.25 9.54 2.24
C THR A 123 -0.46 9.35 0.74
N VAL A 124 0.31 10.05 -0.10
CA VAL A 124 0.27 9.89 -1.56
C VAL A 124 0.69 8.48 -1.97
N LEU A 125 1.77 7.94 -1.40
CA LEU A 125 2.25 6.59 -1.74
C LEU A 125 1.24 5.51 -1.34
N ILE A 126 0.56 5.64 -0.19
CA ILE A 126 -0.48 4.71 0.25
C ILE A 126 -1.64 4.66 -0.75
N LEU A 127 -2.01 5.78 -1.38
CA LEU A 127 -3.04 5.83 -2.43
C LEU A 127 -2.70 5.03 -3.68
N LEU A 128 -1.41 4.82 -3.93
CA LEU A 128 -0.93 4.13 -5.13
C LEU A 128 -0.94 2.61 -4.94
N GLN A 129 0.23 2.04 -4.67
CA GLN A 129 0.44 0.60 -4.68
C GLN A 129 -0.19 -0.12 -3.46
N PRO A 130 -0.02 0.35 -2.21
CA PRO A 130 -0.66 -0.28 -1.04
C PRO A 130 -2.17 -0.39 -1.17
N THR A 131 -2.85 0.69 -1.56
CA THR A 131 -4.30 0.68 -1.80
C THR A 131 -4.68 -0.28 -2.93
N TRP A 132 -3.92 -0.32 -4.02
CA TRP A 132 -4.19 -1.26 -5.11
C TRP A 132 -4.07 -2.71 -4.66
N VAL A 133 -3.04 -3.05 -3.91
CA VAL A 133 -2.82 -4.40 -3.35
C VAL A 133 -3.95 -4.77 -2.39
N LEU A 134 -4.27 -3.88 -1.45
CA LEU A 134 -5.36 -4.10 -0.48
C LEU A 134 -6.70 -4.38 -1.17
N LEU A 135 -7.08 -3.54 -2.13
CA LEU A 135 -8.35 -3.70 -2.85
C LEU A 135 -8.41 -5.03 -3.62
N ARG A 136 -7.29 -5.50 -4.18
CA ARG A 136 -7.21 -6.82 -4.82
C ARG A 136 -7.46 -7.95 -3.83
N PHE A 137 -6.85 -7.90 -2.65
CA PHE A 137 -7.11 -8.89 -1.61
C PHE A 137 -8.57 -8.85 -1.14
N VAL A 138 -9.15 -7.67 -0.93
CA VAL A 138 -10.55 -7.52 -0.53
C VAL A 138 -11.50 -8.10 -1.58
N VAL A 139 -11.32 -7.74 -2.86
CA VAL A 139 -12.17 -8.25 -3.94
C VAL A 139 -12.08 -9.78 -4.04
N ARG A 140 -10.87 -10.34 -3.96
CA ARG A 140 -10.65 -11.80 -3.99
C ARG A 140 -11.25 -12.50 -2.78
N ALA A 141 -11.16 -11.89 -1.59
CA ALA A 141 -11.71 -12.45 -0.36
C ALA A 141 -13.24 -12.53 -0.39
N VAL A 142 -13.92 -11.53 -0.97
CA VAL A 142 -15.39 -11.43 -0.97
C VAL A 142 -16.01 -12.17 -2.17
N TRP A 143 -15.41 -12.05 -3.36
CA TRP A 143 -16.00 -12.58 -4.61
C TRP A 143 -15.21 -13.74 -5.23
N GLY A 144 -14.14 -14.20 -4.57
CA GLY A 144 -13.31 -15.32 -5.03
C GLY A 144 -12.14 -14.91 -5.95
N THR A 145 -11.25 -15.86 -6.19
CA THR A 145 -10.01 -15.63 -6.96
C THR A 145 -10.22 -15.22 -8.41
N ALA A 146 -11.33 -15.65 -9.01
CA ALA A 146 -11.69 -15.31 -10.39
C ALA A 146 -12.14 -13.84 -10.55
N ALA A 147 -12.56 -13.19 -9.45
CA ALA A 147 -13.10 -11.84 -9.47
C ALA A 147 -12.05 -10.75 -9.73
N ALA A 148 -10.78 -11.03 -9.43
CA ALA A 148 -9.68 -10.11 -9.69
C ALA A 148 -8.44 -10.85 -10.19
N PRO A 149 -7.71 -10.27 -11.17
CA PRO A 149 -6.46 -10.84 -11.65
C PRO A 149 -5.45 -11.02 -10.50
N PRO A 150 -4.49 -11.96 -10.65
CA PRO A 150 -3.40 -12.10 -9.69
C PRO A 150 -2.63 -10.80 -9.49
N LEU A 151 -2.00 -10.64 -8.33
CA LEU A 151 -1.12 -9.50 -8.07
C LEU A 151 -0.02 -9.41 -9.15
N GLY A 152 0.18 -8.21 -9.69
CA GLY A 152 1.12 -7.96 -10.79
C GLY A 152 0.51 -8.09 -12.20
N ALA A 153 -0.73 -8.54 -12.35
CA ALA A 153 -1.47 -8.56 -13.60
C ALA A 153 -2.57 -7.48 -13.63
N GLY A 154 -2.95 -7.06 -14.82
CA GLY A 154 -4.01 -6.08 -15.06
C GLY A 154 -3.54 -4.62 -15.02
N ASP A 155 -4.42 -3.73 -15.49
CA ASP A 155 -4.17 -2.29 -15.48
C ASP A 155 -4.30 -1.73 -14.06
N LYS A 156 -3.20 -1.18 -13.56
CA LYS A 156 -3.14 -0.49 -12.27
C LYS A 156 -3.00 1.03 -12.40
N VAL A 157 -2.60 1.52 -13.58
CA VAL A 157 -2.27 2.93 -13.78
C VAL A 157 -3.53 3.79 -13.72
N ALA A 158 -4.56 3.44 -14.49
CA ALA A 158 -5.80 4.22 -14.51
C ALA A 158 -6.45 4.35 -13.12
N PRO A 159 -6.64 3.27 -12.32
CA PRO A 159 -7.16 3.39 -10.95
C PRO A 159 -6.26 4.20 -10.01
N MET A 160 -4.94 4.16 -10.20
CA MET A 160 -4.01 4.97 -9.40
C MET A 160 -4.14 6.46 -9.72
N VAL A 161 -4.20 6.82 -11.00
CA VAL A 161 -4.39 8.21 -11.45
C VAL A 161 -5.74 8.75 -10.95
N GLU A 162 -6.83 7.97 -11.09
CA GLU A 162 -8.14 8.37 -10.57
C GLU A 162 -8.08 8.67 -9.07
N ARG A 163 -7.47 7.80 -8.27
CA ARG A 163 -7.32 8.02 -6.81
C ARG A 163 -6.50 9.28 -6.50
N LEU A 164 -5.43 9.56 -7.23
CA LEU A 164 -4.66 10.79 -7.05
C LEU A 164 -5.47 12.04 -7.36
N LEU A 165 -6.23 12.03 -8.45
CA LEU A 165 -7.09 13.16 -8.82
C LEU A 165 -8.19 13.38 -7.78
N ILE A 166 -8.83 12.31 -7.32
CA ILE A 166 -9.85 12.36 -6.26
C ILE A 166 -9.26 12.90 -4.96
N ALA A 167 -8.08 12.42 -4.57
CA ALA A 167 -7.39 12.91 -3.37
C ALA A 167 -7.00 14.39 -3.51
N GLY A 168 -6.57 14.82 -4.69
CA GLY A 168 -6.30 16.23 -4.99
C GLY A 168 -7.55 17.10 -4.86
N LEU A 169 -8.70 16.64 -5.38
CA LEU A 169 -9.99 17.31 -5.21
C LEU A 169 -10.39 17.39 -3.73
N ALA A 170 -10.23 16.28 -2.98
CA ALA A 170 -10.54 16.25 -1.55
C ALA A 170 -9.64 17.22 -0.75
N PHE A 171 -8.34 17.23 -1.05
CA PHE A 171 -7.40 18.19 -0.48
C PHE A 171 -7.80 19.64 -0.76
N ALA A 172 -8.19 19.94 -1.99
CA ALA A 172 -8.64 21.28 -2.40
C ALA A 172 -10.03 21.67 -1.86
N GLY A 173 -10.78 20.75 -1.25
CA GLY A 173 -12.15 20.99 -0.74
C GLY A 173 -13.26 20.66 -1.74
N TYR A 174 -12.92 20.14 -2.90
CA TYR A 174 -13.87 19.81 -3.98
C TYR A 174 -14.14 18.30 -4.05
N GLY A 175 -14.04 17.56 -2.94
CA GLY A 175 -14.24 16.10 -2.92
C GLY A 175 -15.60 15.63 -3.45
N TYR A 176 -16.64 16.48 -3.42
CA TYR A 176 -17.95 16.20 -4.01
C TYR A 176 -17.91 16.03 -5.55
N LEU A 177 -16.85 16.49 -6.21
CA LEU A 177 -16.62 16.28 -7.65
C LEU A 177 -15.97 14.92 -7.99
N ALA A 178 -15.61 14.12 -6.98
CA ALA A 178 -14.95 12.81 -7.17
C ALA A 178 -15.68 11.89 -8.18
N PRO A 179 -17.03 11.80 -8.20
CA PRO A 179 -17.73 10.97 -9.18
C PRO A 179 -17.42 11.34 -10.63
N LEU A 180 -17.14 12.63 -10.92
CA LEU A 180 -16.83 13.08 -12.30
C LEU A 180 -15.51 12.48 -12.81
N ILE A 181 -14.54 12.25 -11.92
CA ILE A 181 -13.25 11.62 -12.29
C ILE A 181 -13.44 10.17 -12.79
N LEU A 182 -14.48 9.50 -12.33
CA LEU A 182 -14.76 8.11 -12.70
C LEU A 182 -15.53 7.98 -14.02
N LEU A 183 -16.17 9.05 -14.49
CA LEU A 183 -17.02 9.04 -15.69
C LEU A 183 -16.28 8.58 -16.96
N PRO A 184 -15.08 9.07 -17.30
CA PRO A 184 -14.43 8.71 -18.56
C PRO A 184 -14.22 7.19 -18.69
N ARG A 185 -13.76 6.54 -17.62
CA ARG A 185 -13.54 5.09 -17.59
C ARG A 185 -14.86 4.32 -17.69
N ARG A 186 -15.92 4.83 -17.09
CA ARG A 186 -17.27 4.23 -17.17
C ARG A 186 -17.85 4.35 -18.55
N LEU A 187 -17.80 5.52 -19.16
CA LEU A 187 -18.28 5.77 -20.52
C LEU A 187 -17.50 4.92 -21.55
N ALA A 188 -16.18 4.82 -21.40
CA ALA A 188 -15.34 3.99 -22.27
C ALA A 188 -15.72 2.50 -22.20
N ARG A 189 -16.16 2.00 -21.05
CA ARG A 189 -16.64 0.61 -20.90
C ARG A 189 -18.01 0.42 -21.55
N LEU A 190 -18.97 1.29 -21.25
CA LEU A 190 -20.30 1.24 -21.87
C LEU A 190 -20.21 1.24 -23.39
N HIS A 191 -19.30 2.01 -23.95
CA HIS A 191 -19.08 2.05 -25.40
C HIS A 191 -18.47 0.73 -25.93
N ARG A 192 -17.55 0.12 -25.18
CA ARG A 192 -16.89 -1.14 -25.55
C ARG A 192 -17.87 -2.33 -25.52
N ASP A 193 -18.74 -2.36 -24.53
CA ASP A 193 -19.69 -3.45 -24.30
C ASP A 193 -20.98 -3.31 -25.12
N GLY A 194 -21.01 -2.41 -26.10
CA GLY A 194 -22.13 -2.22 -27.03
C GLY A 194 -23.43 -1.72 -26.40
N GLY A 195 -23.34 -1.07 -25.22
CA GLY A 195 -24.49 -0.55 -24.49
C GLY A 195 -25.36 -1.61 -23.82
N ALA A 196 -25.00 -2.88 -23.91
CA ALA A 196 -25.69 -3.93 -23.17
C ALA A 196 -25.41 -3.79 -21.68
N VAL A 197 -26.42 -3.40 -20.91
CA VAL A 197 -26.41 -3.43 -19.44
C VAL A 197 -26.51 -4.89 -19.01
N ILE A 198 -25.46 -5.64 -19.26
CA ILE A 198 -25.34 -7.00 -18.74
C ILE A 198 -24.76 -6.86 -17.34
N ILE A 199 -25.65 -6.94 -16.35
CA ILE A 199 -25.30 -7.02 -14.93
C ILE A 199 -24.63 -8.38 -14.68
N TYR A 200 -23.35 -8.48 -15.02
CA TYR A 200 -22.54 -9.63 -14.64
C TYR A 200 -21.91 -9.41 -13.26
N LEU A 201 -21.65 -10.51 -12.56
CA LEU A 201 -20.86 -10.55 -11.31
C LEU A 201 -19.55 -9.73 -11.43
N ASN A 202 -19.02 -9.62 -12.64
CA ASN A 202 -17.84 -8.82 -12.98
C ASN A 202 -18.07 -7.29 -12.82
N GLU A 203 -19.30 -6.79 -12.91
CA GLU A 203 -19.61 -5.38 -12.67
C GLU A 203 -19.67 -5.04 -11.17
N THR A 204 -20.24 -5.93 -10.34
CA THR A 204 -20.36 -5.67 -8.90
C THR A 204 -19.00 -5.60 -8.24
N THR A 205 -18.06 -6.49 -8.60
CA THR A 205 -16.68 -6.46 -8.09
C THR A 205 -15.95 -5.19 -8.49
N HIS A 206 -16.18 -4.75 -9.71
CA HIS A 206 -15.56 -3.54 -10.24
C HIS A 206 -16.15 -2.27 -9.60
N TRP A 207 -17.46 -2.23 -9.34
CA TRP A 207 -18.09 -1.15 -8.58
C TRP A 207 -17.54 -1.10 -7.14
N ALA A 208 -17.43 -2.25 -6.47
CA ALA A 208 -16.89 -2.33 -5.14
C ALA A 208 -15.45 -1.81 -5.07
N GLU A 209 -14.57 -2.27 -5.97
CA GLU A 209 -13.19 -1.77 -6.06
C GLU A 209 -13.13 -0.26 -6.29
N THR A 210 -14.00 0.26 -7.18
CA THR A 210 -14.06 1.68 -7.51
C THR A 210 -14.55 2.52 -6.33
N LEU A 211 -15.65 2.12 -5.67
CA LEU A 211 -16.21 2.84 -4.54
C LEU A 211 -15.29 2.81 -3.32
N LEU A 212 -14.70 1.67 -3.01
CA LEU A 212 -13.71 1.56 -1.93
C LEU A 212 -12.48 2.41 -2.23
N GLY A 213 -11.98 2.37 -3.48
CA GLY A 213 -10.86 3.20 -3.92
C GLY A 213 -11.16 4.69 -3.83
N MET A 214 -12.35 5.12 -4.22
CA MET A 214 -12.83 6.50 -4.10
C MET A 214 -12.92 6.93 -2.64
N THR A 215 -13.53 6.11 -1.77
CA THR A 215 -13.67 6.40 -0.34
C THR A 215 -12.30 6.58 0.33
N LEU A 216 -11.35 5.67 0.05
CA LEU A 216 -9.98 5.79 0.55
C LEU A 216 -9.28 7.05 0.02
N ALA A 217 -9.47 7.38 -1.26
CA ALA A 217 -8.88 8.57 -1.85
C ALA A 217 -9.45 9.86 -1.25
N LEU A 218 -10.75 9.92 -0.98
CA LEU A 218 -11.38 11.05 -0.31
C LEU A 218 -10.87 11.21 1.14
N ALA A 219 -10.80 10.12 1.89
CA ALA A 219 -10.31 10.12 3.27
C ALA A 219 -8.85 10.56 3.35
N LEU A 220 -7.97 9.93 2.57
CA LEU A 220 -6.54 10.23 2.57
C LEU A 220 -6.23 11.60 1.96
N GLY A 221 -6.97 12.03 0.94
CA GLY A 221 -6.87 13.38 0.38
C GLY A 221 -7.25 14.45 1.39
N SER A 222 -8.28 14.22 2.19
CA SER A 222 -8.65 15.12 3.30
C SER A 222 -7.59 15.13 4.39
N LEU A 223 -6.96 13.97 4.68
CA LEU A 223 -5.87 13.86 5.66
C LEU A 223 -4.62 14.66 5.24
N LEU A 224 -4.36 14.85 3.93
CA LEU A 224 -3.23 15.66 3.45
C LEU A 224 -3.22 17.07 4.02
N ARG A 225 -4.38 17.65 4.36
CA ARG A 225 -4.50 18.97 4.97
C ARG A 225 -3.83 19.09 6.35
N PHE A 226 -3.67 17.96 7.05
CA PHE A 226 -2.98 17.96 8.35
C PHE A 226 -1.46 17.96 8.22
N TRP A 227 -0.94 17.58 7.04
CA TRP A 227 0.49 17.52 6.77
C TRP A 227 1.02 18.80 6.10
N LEU A 228 0.20 19.47 5.32
CA LEU A 228 0.56 20.65 4.54
C LEU A 228 -0.12 21.92 5.09
#